data_920f2482919bf6039ac66b727f8b2010
#
_entry.id   920f2482919bf6039ac66b727f8b2010
#
_cell.length_a   1.000
_cell.length_b   1.000
_cell.length_c   1.000
_cell.angle_alpha   90.00
_cell.angle_beta   90.00
_cell.angle_gamma   90.00
#
_symmetry.space_group_name_H-M   'P 1'
#
loop_
_entity.id
_entity.type
_entity.pdbx_description
1 polymer ?
#
loop_
_entity_poly.entity_id
_entity_poly.type
_entity_poly.pdbx_seq_one_letter_code
_entity_poly.pdbx_strand_id
1 'polypeptide(L)'
;MDSEPVRGSTPDPRLLGLSGLEAMRAAWGRRVPAPPIHYLLGLRPVIVGPAGVTFAMPASPQLRSDAGVFHAGTSALVADAALAGAVQVTLPAGAVVATSDVSVNFLRPVDVDSGQLIARARPVDVGDSSGLAECTVEDGRGRLIAHATTRCYVIRMDTPAASQQLPELPDVSYDTPHPYERPAPPPMAGMWAERSFIEVVAAKRRGELPLAPCSQLLGCNDPTARDGVAALSLRATRWLASPAGTVYGGVLALLADIVLTGAVSTTVPHGTICSPLDLKVQFVRPVWPDGHRLRATATVAHRGRRFATAHAEVVGEDGKPVALAMSSVVIVEGRSWASLVVADHAPGDEAWSEPSTGQGEAK
;
A
#
# COMPACT_ATOMS: atom_id res chain seq x y z
N MET A 1 17.48 -5.25 7.71
CA MET A 1 17.53 -3.98 6.98
C MET A 1 18.27 -2.86 7.73
N ASP A 2 18.44 -2.93 9.04
CA ASP A 2 19.13 -1.89 9.82
C ASP A 2 20.62 -1.70 9.50
N SER A 3 21.26 -2.65 8.83
CA SER A 3 22.71 -2.62 8.46
C SER A 3 22.98 -2.26 6.99
N GLU A 4 21.95 -2.10 6.17
CA GLU A 4 22.11 -1.83 4.74
C GLU A 4 21.93 -0.34 4.44
N PRO A 5 22.80 0.26 3.60
CA PRO A 5 22.64 1.65 3.19
C PRO A 5 21.32 1.82 2.43
N VAL A 6 20.55 2.84 2.85
CA VAL A 6 19.27 3.18 2.24
C VAL A 6 19.50 3.66 0.80
N ARG A 7 18.77 3.08 -0.15
CA ARG A 7 18.80 3.46 -1.56
C ARG A 7 17.79 4.56 -1.84
N GLY A 8 18.13 5.41 -2.80
CA GLY A 8 17.29 6.56 -3.14
C GLY A 8 17.52 7.75 -2.20
N SER A 9 16.78 8.80 -2.45
CA SER A 9 16.86 10.01 -1.64
C SER A 9 15.50 10.70 -1.53
N THR A 10 15.37 11.58 -0.55
CA THR A 10 14.26 12.53 -0.47
C THR A 10 14.30 13.48 -1.69
N PRO A 11 13.16 14.08 -2.08
CA PRO A 11 13.09 14.94 -3.26
C PRO A 11 14.02 16.13 -3.17
N ASP A 12 14.53 16.50 -4.33
CA ASP A 12 15.31 17.71 -4.49
C ASP A 12 14.37 18.93 -4.38
N PRO A 13 14.66 19.91 -3.52
CA PRO A 13 13.86 21.13 -3.39
C PRO A 13 13.65 21.90 -4.70
N ARG A 14 14.56 21.74 -5.68
CA ARG A 14 14.44 22.36 -7.02
C ARG A 14 13.21 21.85 -7.80
N LEU A 15 12.68 20.68 -7.47
CA LEU A 15 11.44 20.18 -8.05
C LEU A 15 10.24 21.10 -7.75
N LEU A 16 10.27 21.86 -6.67
CA LEU A 16 9.23 22.85 -6.36
C LEU A 16 9.14 23.97 -7.40
N GLY A 17 10.22 24.23 -8.15
CA GLY A 17 10.22 25.18 -9.26
C GLY A 17 9.55 24.67 -10.53
N LEU A 18 9.21 23.39 -10.59
CA LEU A 18 8.52 22.75 -11.71
C LEU A 18 7.03 22.62 -11.43
N SER A 19 6.20 22.60 -12.49
CA SER A 19 4.82 22.15 -12.35
C SER A 19 4.79 20.67 -11.90
N GLY A 20 3.69 20.23 -11.27
CA GLY A 20 3.56 18.87 -10.81
C GLY A 20 3.74 17.83 -11.93
N LEU A 21 3.25 18.16 -13.16
CA LEU A 21 3.45 17.31 -14.34
C LEU A 21 4.92 17.19 -14.74
N GLU A 22 5.66 18.31 -14.76
CA GLU A 22 7.09 18.32 -15.08
C GLU A 22 7.91 17.58 -14.03
N ALA A 23 7.62 17.78 -12.74
CA ALA A 23 8.27 17.09 -11.63
C ALA A 23 8.03 15.55 -11.71
N MET A 24 6.79 15.12 -11.98
CA MET A 24 6.47 13.71 -12.16
C MET A 24 7.12 13.10 -13.41
N ARG A 25 7.22 13.86 -14.51
CA ARG A 25 7.94 13.43 -15.72
C ARG A 25 9.45 13.34 -15.48
N ALA A 26 10.02 14.22 -14.66
CA ALA A 26 11.42 14.13 -14.26
C ALA A 26 11.69 12.84 -13.46
N ALA A 27 10.80 12.47 -12.55
CA ALA A 27 10.87 11.23 -11.81
C ALA A 27 10.70 9.99 -12.72
N TRP A 28 9.72 10.02 -13.62
CA TRP A 28 9.50 8.95 -14.61
C TRP A 28 10.70 8.78 -15.56
N GLY A 29 11.26 9.88 -16.05
CA GLY A 29 12.46 9.89 -16.90
C GLY A 29 13.75 9.64 -16.15
N ARG A 30 13.72 9.28 -14.85
CA ARG A 30 14.90 9.07 -14.00
C ARG A 30 15.86 10.24 -13.95
N ARG A 31 15.38 11.47 -14.09
CA ARG A 31 16.17 12.70 -13.97
C ARG A 31 16.29 13.19 -12.52
N VAL A 32 15.60 12.54 -11.61
CA VAL A 32 15.67 12.75 -10.16
C VAL A 32 15.71 11.40 -9.47
N PRO A 33 16.41 11.29 -8.31
CA PRO A 33 16.46 10.04 -7.58
C PRO A 33 15.06 9.65 -7.11
N ALA A 34 14.74 8.35 -7.21
CA ALA A 34 13.51 7.82 -6.64
C ALA A 34 13.58 7.82 -5.10
N PRO A 35 12.45 8.00 -4.41
CA PRO A 35 12.41 7.94 -2.96
C PRO A 35 12.72 6.51 -2.46
N PRO A 36 13.23 6.35 -1.24
CA PRO A 36 13.63 5.05 -0.70
C PRO A 36 12.54 3.99 -0.76
N ILE A 37 11.28 4.34 -0.53
CA ILE A 37 10.15 3.40 -0.59
C ILE A 37 10.02 2.73 -1.97
N HIS A 38 10.38 3.44 -3.06
CA HIS A 38 10.36 2.88 -4.41
C HIS A 38 11.38 1.75 -4.58
N TYR A 39 12.57 1.90 -3.99
CA TYR A 39 13.59 0.85 -3.99
C TYR A 39 13.24 -0.31 -3.07
N LEU A 40 12.50 -0.05 -1.99
CA LEU A 40 12.05 -1.09 -1.07
C LEU A 40 11.01 -2.00 -1.70
N LEU A 41 10.05 -1.43 -2.44
CA LEU A 41 8.87 -2.10 -2.96
C LEU A 41 8.92 -2.39 -4.48
N GLY A 42 9.89 -1.85 -5.22
CA GLY A 42 9.89 -1.88 -6.68
C GLY A 42 8.80 -0.98 -7.31
N LEU A 43 8.31 0.00 -6.55
CA LEU A 43 7.27 0.91 -6.98
C LEU A 43 7.81 1.91 -8.01
N ARG A 44 7.13 2.07 -9.14
CA ARG A 44 7.59 2.95 -10.22
C ARG A 44 6.43 3.55 -11.01
N PRO A 45 6.55 4.82 -11.46
CA PRO A 45 5.63 5.37 -12.44
C PRO A 45 5.87 4.67 -13.80
N VAL A 46 4.78 4.39 -14.51
CA VAL A 46 4.79 3.74 -15.84
C VAL A 46 4.26 4.69 -16.91
N ILE A 47 3.21 5.44 -16.58
CA ILE A 47 2.62 6.46 -17.44
C ILE A 47 2.45 7.73 -16.61
N VAL A 48 2.85 8.87 -17.18
CA VAL A 48 2.66 10.18 -16.56
C VAL A 48 2.11 11.15 -17.62
N GLY A 49 0.88 11.57 -17.43
CA GLY A 49 0.17 12.47 -18.31
C GLY A 49 -0.69 13.49 -17.56
N PRO A 50 -1.20 14.54 -18.25
CA PRO A 50 -2.05 15.54 -17.62
C PRO A 50 -3.41 14.97 -17.16
N ALA A 51 -3.86 13.88 -17.76
CA ALA A 51 -5.13 13.23 -17.42
C ALA A 51 -5.00 12.22 -16.26
N GLY A 52 -3.78 11.91 -15.80
CA GLY A 52 -3.53 10.98 -14.71
C GLY A 52 -2.20 10.26 -14.80
N VAL A 53 -2.01 9.32 -13.91
CA VAL A 53 -0.77 8.55 -13.79
C VAL A 53 -1.03 7.06 -13.63
N THR A 54 -0.08 6.26 -14.05
CA THR A 54 -0.07 4.81 -13.79
C THR A 54 1.20 4.45 -13.03
N PHE A 55 1.05 3.73 -11.93
CA PHE A 55 2.15 3.13 -11.18
C PHE A 55 2.09 1.61 -11.27
N ALA A 56 3.25 0.98 -11.22
CA ALA A 56 3.38 -0.46 -11.13
C ALA A 56 4.27 -0.84 -9.94
N MET A 57 3.96 -1.98 -9.33
CA MET A 57 4.71 -2.59 -8.25
C MET A 57 4.77 -4.10 -8.50
N PRO A 58 5.94 -4.77 -8.44
CA PRO A 58 6.03 -6.22 -8.61
C PRO A 58 5.30 -6.95 -7.48
N ALA A 59 4.65 -8.06 -7.80
CA ALA A 59 4.06 -8.98 -6.83
C ALA A 59 5.17 -9.83 -6.17
N SER A 60 6.01 -9.17 -5.39
CA SER A 60 7.19 -9.77 -4.77
C SER A 60 6.83 -10.80 -3.69
N PRO A 61 7.55 -11.95 -3.59
CA PRO A 61 7.44 -12.86 -2.47
C PRO A 61 7.65 -12.22 -1.10
N GLN A 62 8.37 -11.09 -1.04
CA GLN A 62 8.57 -10.31 0.17
C GLN A 62 7.28 -9.63 0.70
N LEU A 63 6.23 -9.54 -0.13
CA LEU A 63 4.93 -8.96 0.27
C LEU A 63 3.95 -9.99 0.83
N ARG A 64 4.34 -11.27 0.90
CA ARG A 64 3.47 -12.35 1.42
C ARG A 64 3.15 -12.16 2.90
N SER A 65 1.90 -12.51 3.24
CA SER A 65 1.50 -12.87 4.59
C SER A 65 1.97 -14.30 4.93
N ASP A 66 1.74 -14.74 6.16
CA ASP A 66 1.99 -16.13 6.56
C ASP A 66 1.14 -17.15 5.77
N ALA A 67 -0.03 -16.76 5.32
CA ALA A 67 -0.92 -17.61 4.53
C ALA A 67 -0.46 -17.78 3.06
N GLY A 68 0.56 -17.04 2.63
CA GLY A 68 1.10 -17.11 1.27
C GLY A 68 0.47 -16.10 0.30
N VAL A 69 -0.73 -15.61 0.57
CA VAL A 69 -1.36 -14.48 -0.13
C VAL A 69 -0.84 -13.15 0.44
N PHE A 70 -1.07 -12.06 -0.26
CA PHE A 70 -0.75 -10.74 0.26
C PHE A 70 -1.86 -10.26 1.21
N HIS A 71 -1.52 -9.41 2.15
CA HIS A 71 -2.51 -8.62 2.85
C HIS A 71 -3.24 -7.73 1.85
N ALA A 72 -4.54 -7.51 2.00
CA ALA A 72 -5.32 -6.72 1.06
C ALA A 72 -4.81 -5.27 0.96
N GLY A 73 -4.35 -4.71 2.09
CA GLY A 73 -3.69 -3.41 2.17
C GLY A 73 -2.43 -3.26 1.31
N THR A 74 -1.87 -4.35 0.76
CA THR A 74 -0.79 -4.28 -0.24
C THR A 74 -1.24 -3.51 -1.49
N SER A 75 -2.53 -3.57 -1.85
CA SER A 75 -3.09 -2.76 -2.93
C SER A 75 -3.02 -1.26 -2.63
N ALA A 76 -3.08 -0.86 -1.35
CA ALA A 76 -2.92 0.54 -0.96
C ALA A 76 -1.51 1.08 -1.19
N LEU A 77 -0.46 0.21 -1.19
CA LEU A 77 0.91 0.62 -1.48
C LEU A 77 1.05 1.21 -2.88
N VAL A 78 0.46 0.58 -3.88
CA VAL A 78 0.54 1.08 -5.26
C VAL A 78 -0.54 2.13 -5.55
N ALA A 79 -1.70 2.03 -4.92
CA ALA A 79 -2.81 2.97 -5.10
C ALA A 79 -2.47 4.37 -4.56
N ASP A 80 -1.88 4.49 -3.37
CA ASP A 80 -1.53 5.77 -2.74
C ASP A 80 -0.56 6.58 -3.62
N ALA A 81 0.46 5.94 -4.22
CA ALA A 81 1.37 6.61 -5.15
C ALA A 81 0.65 7.13 -6.39
N ALA A 82 -0.23 6.31 -6.99
CA ALA A 82 -0.96 6.70 -8.19
C ALA A 82 -1.98 7.81 -7.88
N LEU A 83 -2.72 7.68 -6.79
CA LEU A 83 -3.73 8.64 -6.36
C LEU A 83 -3.12 10.02 -6.05
N ALA A 84 -2.07 10.07 -5.22
CA ALA A 84 -1.35 11.31 -4.92
C ALA A 84 -0.73 11.90 -6.18
N GLY A 85 -0.13 11.05 -7.04
CA GLY A 85 0.43 11.46 -8.33
C GLY A 85 -0.61 12.05 -9.28
N ALA A 86 -1.84 11.51 -9.31
CA ALA A 86 -2.93 12.01 -10.15
C ALA A 86 -3.37 13.41 -9.76
N VAL A 87 -3.37 13.76 -8.47
CA VAL A 87 -3.60 15.14 -8.02
C VAL A 87 -2.36 15.99 -8.32
N GLN A 88 -1.15 15.49 -8.03
CA GLN A 88 0.09 16.25 -8.19
C GLN A 88 0.30 16.74 -9.63
N VAL A 89 0.00 15.92 -10.67
CA VAL A 89 0.23 16.31 -12.08
C VAL A 89 -0.61 17.50 -12.53
N THR A 90 -1.66 17.86 -11.81
CA THR A 90 -2.51 19.04 -12.12
C THR A 90 -2.02 20.33 -11.47
N LEU A 91 -1.08 20.26 -10.53
CA LEU A 91 -0.68 21.40 -9.72
C LEU A 91 0.36 22.28 -10.42
N PRO A 92 0.30 23.61 -10.21
CA PRO A 92 1.34 24.52 -10.66
C PRO A 92 2.63 24.37 -9.85
N ALA A 93 3.70 25.02 -10.29
CA ALA A 93 4.94 25.15 -9.52
C ALA A 93 4.67 25.72 -8.11
N GLY A 94 5.43 25.28 -7.13
CA GLY A 94 5.28 25.68 -5.73
C GLY A 94 4.10 25.02 -5.01
N ALA A 95 3.44 24.04 -5.60
CA ALA A 95 2.38 23.31 -4.96
C ALA A 95 2.70 21.80 -4.87
N VAL A 96 2.44 21.21 -3.71
CA VAL A 96 2.62 19.79 -3.44
C VAL A 96 1.37 19.22 -2.78
N VAL A 97 1.19 17.90 -2.89
CA VAL A 97 0.10 17.19 -2.23
C VAL A 97 0.53 16.57 -0.92
N ALA A 98 -0.40 16.53 0.02
CA ALA A 98 -0.36 15.66 1.20
C ALA A 98 -1.66 14.86 1.25
N THR A 99 -1.56 13.53 1.22
CA THR A 99 -2.72 12.64 1.33
C THR A 99 -3.39 12.82 2.70
N SER A 100 -4.68 13.15 2.73
CA SER A 100 -5.46 13.26 3.97
C SER A 100 -6.18 11.97 4.32
N ASP A 101 -6.60 11.22 3.31
CA ASP A 101 -7.23 9.92 3.47
C ASP A 101 -6.99 9.02 2.27
N VAL A 102 -7.18 7.73 2.47
CA VAL A 102 -7.31 6.74 1.41
C VAL A 102 -8.44 5.77 1.72
N SER A 103 -9.30 5.52 0.74
CA SER A 103 -10.38 4.53 0.81
C SER A 103 -10.16 3.49 -0.28
N VAL A 104 -10.07 2.22 0.08
CA VAL A 104 -9.86 1.10 -0.84
C VAL A 104 -10.97 0.09 -0.68
N ASN A 105 -11.58 -0.34 -1.79
CA ASN A 105 -12.49 -1.47 -1.85
C ASN A 105 -11.74 -2.65 -2.46
N PHE A 106 -11.63 -3.76 -1.75
CA PHE A 106 -10.94 -4.95 -2.18
C PHE A 106 -11.91 -5.89 -2.89
N LEU A 107 -11.53 -6.35 -4.07
CA LEU A 107 -12.39 -7.16 -4.93
C LEU A 107 -11.86 -8.59 -5.10
N ARG A 108 -10.54 -8.76 -5.15
CA ARG A 108 -9.89 -10.07 -5.35
C ARG A 108 -8.62 -10.19 -4.53
N PRO A 109 -8.26 -11.40 -4.09
CA PRO A 109 -6.99 -11.66 -3.43
C PRO A 109 -5.81 -11.46 -4.40
N VAL A 110 -4.67 -11.13 -3.85
CA VAL A 110 -3.40 -10.95 -4.56
C VAL A 110 -2.36 -11.90 -4.01
N ASP A 111 -1.54 -12.45 -4.88
CA ASP A 111 -0.40 -13.30 -4.57
C ASP A 111 0.76 -13.06 -5.56
N VAL A 112 1.80 -13.89 -5.50
CA VAL A 112 2.95 -13.77 -6.40
C VAL A 112 2.61 -14.07 -7.87
N ASP A 113 1.58 -14.90 -8.13
CA ASP A 113 1.14 -15.27 -9.48
C ASP A 113 0.40 -14.11 -10.17
N SER A 114 0.04 -13.09 -9.41
CA SER A 114 -0.44 -11.80 -9.92
C SER A 114 0.63 -11.06 -10.75
N GLY A 115 1.91 -11.44 -10.64
CA GLY A 115 3.05 -10.89 -11.39
C GLY A 115 3.38 -9.46 -10.99
N GLN A 116 2.44 -8.56 -11.12
CA GLN A 116 2.56 -7.14 -10.70
C GLN A 116 1.20 -6.57 -10.34
N LEU A 117 1.20 -5.49 -9.58
CA LEU A 117 0.05 -4.63 -9.35
C LEU A 117 0.20 -3.35 -10.14
N ILE A 118 -0.84 -2.97 -10.87
CA ILE A 118 -0.87 -1.77 -11.72
C ILE A 118 -2.00 -0.87 -11.25
N ALA A 119 -1.65 0.30 -10.73
CA ALA A 119 -2.59 1.32 -10.27
C ALA A 119 -2.73 2.41 -11.33
N ARG A 120 -3.94 2.60 -11.85
CA ARG A 120 -4.30 3.64 -12.81
C ARG A 120 -5.15 4.67 -12.12
N ALA A 121 -4.63 5.88 -11.93
CA ALA A 121 -5.32 6.94 -11.23
C ALA A 121 -5.54 8.16 -12.12
N ARG A 122 -6.68 8.82 -11.88
CA ARG A 122 -7.02 10.10 -12.51
C ARG A 122 -7.56 11.09 -11.47
N PRO A 123 -7.34 12.39 -11.66
CA PRO A 123 -8.00 13.39 -10.85
C PRO A 123 -9.50 13.38 -11.16
N VAL A 124 -10.32 13.54 -10.12
CA VAL A 124 -11.77 13.72 -10.24
C VAL A 124 -12.12 15.21 -10.20
N ASP A 125 -11.54 15.89 -9.20
CA ASP A 125 -11.68 17.32 -9.00
C ASP A 125 -10.47 17.85 -8.22
N VAL A 126 -9.91 19.00 -8.63
CA VAL A 126 -8.77 19.62 -7.96
C VAL A 126 -8.97 21.12 -7.88
N GLY A 127 -9.06 21.62 -6.65
CA GLY A 127 -9.14 23.03 -6.34
C GLY A 127 -7.86 23.57 -5.70
N ASP A 128 -7.93 24.79 -5.18
CA ASP A 128 -6.76 25.51 -4.62
C ASP A 128 -6.24 24.92 -3.30
N SER A 129 -7.10 24.25 -2.52
CA SER A 129 -6.77 23.73 -1.18
C SER A 129 -6.87 22.23 -1.06
N SER A 130 -7.57 21.56 -1.97
CA SER A 130 -7.74 20.10 -1.93
C SER A 130 -7.96 19.51 -3.32
N GLY A 131 -7.64 18.22 -3.47
CA GLY A 131 -7.92 17.45 -4.67
C GLY A 131 -8.50 16.09 -4.31
N LEU A 132 -9.39 15.59 -5.16
CA LEU A 132 -9.95 14.26 -5.13
C LEU A 132 -9.44 13.47 -6.35
N ALA A 133 -8.99 12.26 -6.14
CA ALA A 133 -8.62 11.33 -7.21
C ALA A 133 -9.25 9.95 -6.98
N GLU A 134 -9.39 9.20 -8.06
CA GLU A 134 -9.79 7.80 -8.04
C GLU A 134 -8.77 6.92 -8.76
N CYS A 135 -8.76 5.63 -8.42
CA CYS A 135 -7.79 4.67 -8.91
C CYS A 135 -8.42 3.28 -9.06
N THR A 136 -8.08 2.58 -10.15
CA THR A 136 -8.24 1.12 -10.24
C THR A 136 -6.89 0.45 -10.05
N VAL A 137 -6.88 -0.67 -9.32
CA VAL A 137 -5.70 -1.54 -9.19
C VAL A 137 -5.99 -2.84 -9.90
N GLU A 138 -5.14 -3.21 -10.85
CA GLU A 138 -5.20 -4.43 -11.64
C GLU A 138 -3.98 -5.30 -11.37
N ASP A 139 -4.09 -6.61 -11.59
CA ASP A 139 -2.94 -7.50 -11.62
C ASP A 139 -2.24 -7.50 -12.98
N GLY A 140 -1.14 -8.26 -13.11
CA GLY A 140 -0.41 -8.40 -14.37
C GLY A 140 -1.19 -9.07 -15.52
N ARG A 141 -2.37 -9.65 -15.22
CA ARG A 141 -3.29 -10.25 -16.18
C ARG A 141 -4.45 -9.31 -16.55
N GLY A 142 -4.49 -8.10 -15.99
CA GLY A 142 -5.56 -7.13 -16.19
C GLY A 142 -6.82 -7.38 -15.38
N ARG A 143 -6.81 -8.30 -14.39
CA ARG A 143 -7.96 -8.50 -13.50
C ARG A 143 -8.03 -7.35 -12.49
N LEU A 144 -9.22 -6.79 -12.32
CA LEU A 144 -9.47 -5.75 -11.34
C LEU A 144 -9.36 -6.32 -9.91
N ILE A 145 -8.42 -5.81 -9.14
CA ILE A 145 -8.09 -6.25 -7.77
C ILE A 145 -8.73 -5.35 -6.73
N ALA A 146 -8.65 -4.04 -6.95
CA ALA A 146 -9.21 -3.06 -6.03
C ALA A 146 -9.61 -1.77 -6.75
N HIS A 147 -10.51 -1.02 -6.12
CA HIS A 147 -10.84 0.36 -6.49
C HIS A 147 -10.56 1.25 -5.28
N ALA A 148 -9.94 2.40 -5.51
CA ALA A 148 -9.54 3.30 -4.45
C ALA A 148 -9.84 4.76 -4.79
N THR A 149 -10.04 5.57 -3.75
CA THR A 149 -10.15 7.03 -3.82
C THR A 149 -9.27 7.66 -2.74
N THR A 150 -8.87 8.90 -2.98
CA THR A 150 -8.12 9.70 -2.02
C THR A 150 -8.54 11.15 -2.07
N ARG A 151 -8.50 11.79 -0.93
CA ARG A 151 -8.50 13.24 -0.82
C ARG A 151 -7.12 13.72 -0.40
N CYS A 152 -6.60 14.72 -1.09
CA CYS A 152 -5.32 15.34 -0.79
C CYS A 152 -5.51 16.79 -0.39
N TYR A 153 -4.71 17.29 0.54
CA TYR A 153 -4.50 18.73 0.72
C TYR A 153 -3.49 19.24 -0.32
N VAL A 154 -3.75 20.41 -0.85
CA VAL A 154 -2.79 21.17 -1.68
C VAL A 154 -2.05 22.14 -0.77
N ILE A 155 -0.73 21.96 -0.67
CA ILE A 155 0.14 22.77 0.18
C ILE A 155 0.97 23.68 -0.73
N ARG A 156 0.90 24.98 -0.50
CA ARG A 156 1.73 25.97 -1.17
C ARG A 156 3.06 26.08 -0.43
N MET A 157 4.15 26.01 -1.19
CA MET A 157 5.53 26.09 -0.70
C MET A 157 6.23 27.26 -1.35
N ASP A 158 7.18 27.87 -0.65
CA ASP A 158 8.06 28.86 -1.24
C ASP A 158 8.92 28.19 -2.33
N THR A 159 8.87 28.74 -3.53
CA THR A 159 9.66 28.22 -4.65
C THR A 159 11.06 28.78 -4.62
N PRO A 160 12.11 27.95 -4.69
CA PRO A 160 13.46 28.42 -5.02
C PRO A 160 13.43 29.07 -6.40
N ALA A 161 14.28 30.08 -6.61
CA ALA A 161 14.37 30.79 -7.90
C ALA A 161 14.49 29.78 -9.06
N ALA A 162 13.64 29.94 -10.07
CA ALA A 162 13.34 28.96 -11.15
C ALA A 162 14.51 28.65 -12.12
N SER A 163 15.75 29.01 -11.84
CA SER A 163 16.85 29.00 -12.79
C SER A 163 17.83 27.82 -12.69
N GLN A 164 17.57 26.81 -11.84
CA GLN A 164 18.53 25.73 -11.69
C GLN A 164 18.07 24.49 -12.46
N GLN A 165 18.83 24.16 -13.53
CA GLN A 165 18.69 22.87 -14.19
C GLN A 165 18.86 21.73 -13.18
N LEU A 166 17.98 20.70 -13.24
CA LEU A 166 18.15 19.48 -12.47
C LEU A 166 19.47 18.84 -12.91
N PRO A 167 20.33 18.39 -11.98
CA PRO A 167 21.56 17.69 -12.35
C PRO A 167 21.22 16.37 -13.05
N GLU A 168 22.09 15.94 -13.96
CA GLU A 168 22.05 14.56 -14.42
C GLU A 168 22.34 13.64 -13.23
N LEU A 169 21.51 12.61 -13.08
CA LEU A 169 21.74 11.60 -12.06
C LEU A 169 22.87 10.68 -12.49
N PRO A 170 23.82 10.37 -11.60
CA PRO A 170 24.76 9.31 -11.86
C PRO A 170 23.98 7.98 -12.05
N ASP A 171 24.44 7.15 -12.97
CA ASP A 171 23.95 5.79 -13.11
C ASP A 171 24.42 4.99 -11.87
N VAL A 172 23.54 4.83 -10.90
CA VAL A 172 23.87 4.14 -9.66
C VAL A 172 23.51 2.67 -9.81
N SER A 173 24.53 1.82 -9.98
CA SER A 173 24.39 0.37 -9.85
C SER A 173 24.54 -0.04 -8.37
N TYR A 174 23.86 -1.11 -8.00
CA TYR A 174 23.96 -1.69 -6.65
C TYR A 174 24.45 -3.13 -6.74
N ASP A 175 25.43 -3.47 -5.93
CA ASP A 175 26.06 -4.81 -5.91
C ASP A 175 25.14 -5.91 -5.36
N THR A 176 24.05 -5.52 -4.71
CA THR A 176 23.08 -6.46 -4.13
C THR A 176 21.68 -6.25 -4.72
N PRO A 177 20.84 -7.31 -4.81
CA PRO A 177 19.47 -7.18 -5.27
C PRO A 177 18.67 -6.18 -4.46
N HIS A 178 17.67 -5.58 -5.06
CA HIS A 178 16.71 -4.73 -4.32
C HIS A 178 15.99 -5.55 -3.26
N PRO A 179 15.55 -4.94 -2.13
CA PRO A 179 14.88 -5.67 -1.06
C PRO A 179 13.70 -6.52 -1.56
N TYR A 180 12.89 -5.99 -2.48
CA TYR A 180 11.73 -6.70 -3.05
C TYR A 180 12.12 -7.85 -3.99
N GLU A 181 13.35 -7.92 -4.48
CA GLU A 181 13.85 -8.98 -5.38
C GLU A 181 14.46 -10.17 -4.61
N ARG A 182 14.65 -10.03 -3.32
CA ARG A 182 15.31 -11.06 -2.49
C ARG A 182 14.37 -12.26 -2.29
N PRO A 183 14.97 -13.46 -2.10
CA PRO A 183 14.18 -14.62 -1.70
C PRO A 183 13.44 -14.37 -0.40
N ALA A 184 12.20 -14.79 -0.32
CA ALA A 184 11.40 -14.78 0.91
C ALA A 184 11.25 -16.22 1.42
N PRO A 185 11.13 -16.42 2.75
CA PRO A 185 10.82 -17.72 3.30
C PRO A 185 9.47 -18.23 2.76
N PRO A 186 9.31 -19.57 2.69
CA PRO A 186 8.05 -20.16 2.26
C PRO A 186 6.90 -19.76 3.21
N PRO A 187 5.65 -19.71 2.73
CA PRO A 187 4.50 -19.44 3.58
C PRO A 187 4.29 -20.55 4.60
N MET A 188 3.77 -20.19 5.77
CA MET A 188 3.45 -21.12 6.86
C MET A 188 1.93 -21.37 6.95
N ALA A 189 1.27 -21.50 5.81
CA ALA A 189 -0.20 -21.58 5.74
C ALA A 189 -0.80 -22.73 6.58
N GLY A 190 -0.10 -23.88 6.69
CA GLY A 190 -0.56 -25.02 7.46
C GLY A 190 -0.74 -24.77 8.95
N MET A 191 0.00 -23.83 9.54
CA MET A 191 -0.12 -23.54 10.97
C MET A 191 -1.50 -22.96 11.36
N TRP A 192 -2.20 -22.31 10.42
CA TRP A 192 -3.52 -21.74 10.64
C TRP A 192 -4.64 -22.77 10.75
N ALA A 193 -4.39 -24.00 10.32
CA ALA A 193 -5.32 -25.11 10.50
C ALA A 193 -5.27 -25.69 11.92
N GLU A 194 -4.16 -25.50 12.64
CA GLU A 194 -3.88 -26.16 13.91
C GLU A 194 -3.83 -25.19 15.10
N ARG A 195 -3.56 -23.91 14.86
CA ARG A 195 -3.34 -22.89 15.89
C ARG A 195 -4.26 -21.70 15.71
N SER A 196 -4.74 -21.17 16.81
CA SER A 196 -5.45 -19.89 16.82
C SER A 196 -4.53 -18.74 16.48
N PHE A 197 -5.09 -17.63 16.00
CA PHE A 197 -4.33 -16.41 15.70
C PHE A 197 -3.55 -15.91 16.92
N ILE A 198 -4.15 -15.98 18.13
CA ILE A 198 -3.51 -15.53 19.37
C ILE A 198 -2.27 -16.38 19.69
N GLU A 199 -2.34 -17.72 19.53
CA GLU A 199 -1.21 -18.61 19.75
C GLU A 199 -0.07 -18.36 18.77
N VAL A 200 -0.38 -18.13 17.48
CA VAL A 200 0.62 -17.80 16.47
C VAL A 200 1.32 -16.47 16.80
N VAL A 201 0.55 -15.45 17.14
CA VAL A 201 1.12 -14.13 17.51
C VAL A 201 1.98 -14.24 18.77
N ALA A 202 1.55 -15.02 19.76
CA ALA A 202 2.34 -15.25 20.97
C ALA A 202 3.67 -15.97 20.67
N ALA A 203 3.66 -16.98 19.79
CA ALA A 203 4.87 -17.68 19.35
C ALA A 203 5.83 -16.74 18.59
N LYS A 204 5.31 -15.90 17.71
CA LYS A 204 6.11 -14.85 17.04
C LYS A 204 6.74 -13.88 18.02
N ARG A 205 5.98 -13.44 19.02
CA ARG A 205 6.48 -12.53 20.06
C ARG A 205 7.61 -13.15 20.88
N ARG A 206 7.58 -14.47 21.12
CA ARG A 206 8.65 -15.20 21.80
C ARG A 206 9.86 -15.53 20.89
N GLY A 207 9.76 -15.24 19.58
CA GLY A 207 10.80 -15.57 18.60
C GLY A 207 10.80 -17.04 18.17
N GLU A 208 9.78 -17.81 18.51
CA GLU A 208 9.61 -19.23 18.11
C GLU A 208 9.17 -19.35 16.64
N LEU A 209 8.48 -18.33 16.13
CA LEU A 209 8.09 -18.19 14.73
C LEU A 209 8.56 -16.85 14.18
N PRO A 210 8.99 -16.78 12.91
CA PRO A 210 9.33 -15.52 12.27
C PRO A 210 8.06 -14.69 12.01
N LEU A 211 8.22 -13.39 11.84
CA LEU A 211 7.18 -12.55 11.27
C LEU A 211 6.96 -12.88 9.79
N ALA A 212 5.78 -12.56 9.28
CA ALA A 212 5.50 -12.66 7.85
C ALA A 212 6.52 -11.87 7.00
N PRO A 213 6.85 -12.31 5.78
CA PRO A 213 7.81 -11.61 4.92
C PRO A 213 7.50 -10.12 4.77
N CYS A 214 6.25 -9.73 4.54
CA CYS A 214 5.89 -8.32 4.40
C CYS A 214 6.14 -7.51 5.69
N SER A 215 5.91 -8.11 6.86
CA SER A 215 6.20 -7.48 8.14
C SER A 215 7.70 -7.31 8.37
N GLN A 216 8.52 -8.29 7.94
CA GLN A 216 9.98 -8.20 7.99
C GLN A 216 10.51 -7.14 7.03
N LEU A 217 10.00 -7.11 5.79
CA LEU A 217 10.40 -6.11 4.77
C LEU A 217 10.16 -4.68 5.26
N LEU A 218 9.05 -4.44 5.94
CA LEU A 218 8.70 -3.12 6.46
C LEU A 218 9.40 -2.78 7.80
N GLY A 219 10.05 -3.74 8.45
CA GLY A 219 10.67 -3.54 9.76
C GLY A 219 9.67 -3.57 10.93
N CYS A 220 8.58 -4.31 10.76
CA CYS A 220 7.60 -4.53 11.83
C CYS A 220 8.19 -5.38 12.97
N ASN A 221 7.69 -5.17 14.18
CA ASN A 221 8.12 -5.87 15.39
C ASN A 221 7.05 -5.86 16.48
N ASP A 222 7.30 -6.54 17.60
CA ASP A 222 6.47 -6.59 18.81
C ASP A 222 4.98 -6.84 18.52
N PRO A 223 4.61 -7.95 17.85
CA PRO A 223 3.22 -8.30 17.61
C PRO A 223 2.56 -8.70 18.93
N THR A 224 1.31 -8.28 19.13
CA THR A 224 0.48 -8.70 20.27
C THR A 224 -0.95 -8.97 19.82
N ALA A 225 -1.59 -9.95 20.47
CA ALA A 225 -3.00 -10.28 20.22
C ALA A 225 -3.68 -10.76 21.49
N ARG A 226 -4.92 -10.39 21.68
CA ARG A 226 -5.89 -10.91 22.64
C ARG A 226 -7.27 -10.83 22.02
N ASP A 227 -8.26 -11.44 22.64
CA ASP A 227 -9.62 -11.46 22.11
C ASP A 227 -10.12 -10.06 21.69
N GLY A 228 -10.53 -9.94 20.44
CA GLY A 228 -10.99 -8.70 19.82
C GLY A 228 -9.92 -7.63 19.58
N VAL A 229 -8.63 -7.88 19.88
CA VAL A 229 -7.57 -6.86 19.76
C VAL A 229 -6.30 -7.45 19.15
N ALA A 230 -5.72 -6.73 18.19
CA ALA A 230 -4.38 -7.03 17.67
C ALA A 230 -3.57 -5.75 17.56
N ALA A 231 -2.25 -5.87 17.76
CA ALA A 231 -1.36 -4.74 17.58
C ALA A 231 0.01 -5.17 17.05
N LEU A 232 0.65 -4.25 16.31
CA LEU A 232 1.94 -4.43 15.68
C LEU A 232 2.70 -3.09 15.68
N SER A 233 3.98 -3.14 15.97
CA SER A 233 4.84 -1.95 15.89
C SER A 233 5.57 -1.90 14.55
N LEU A 234 5.88 -0.70 14.11
CA LEU A 234 6.70 -0.40 12.94
C LEU A 234 7.77 0.62 13.33
N ARG A 235 9.01 0.41 12.92
CA ARG A 235 10.05 1.42 13.05
C ARG A 235 10.03 2.34 11.82
N ALA A 236 9.88 3.65 12.01
CA ALA A 236 9.85 4.65 10.94
C ALA A 236 11.27 4.87 10.36
N THR A 237 11.80 3.88 9.66
CA THR A 237 13.15 3.94 9.06
C THR A 237 13.16 4.78 7.79
N ARG A 238 14.36 5.22 7.38
CA ARG A 238 14.55 5.99 6.13
C ARG A 238 14.14 5.22 4.88
N TRP A 239 14.10 3.87 4.90
CA TRP A 239 13.58 3.06 3.82
C TRP A 239 12.10 3.31 3.51
N LEU A 240 11.33 3.79 4.49
CA LEU A 240 9.90 4.08 4.33
C LEU A 240 9.61 5.50 3.84
N ALA A 241 10.66 6.28 3.52
CA ALA A 241 10.50 7.67 3.08
C ALA A 241 9.81 7.76 1.72
N SER A 242 8.76 8.56 1.67
CA SER A 242 7.96 8.93 0.49
C SER A 242 8.63 10.04 -0.33
N PRO A 243 8.08 10.42 -1.50
CA PRO A 243 8.49 11.62 -2.22
C PRO A 243 8.37 12.92 -1.41
N ALA A 244 7.49 12.98 -0.41
CA ALA A 244 7.38 14.13 0.50
C ALA A 244 8.38 14.11 1.67
N GLY A 245 9.25 13.09 1.75
CA GLY A 245 10.22 12.94 2.85
C GLY A 245 9.62 12.41 4.15
N THR A 246 8.34 12.16 4.21
CA THR A 246 7.63 11.53 5.35
C THR A 246 7.52 10.03 5.15
N VAL A 247 7.15 9.28 6.19
CA VAL A 247 6.77 7.87 6.04
C VAL A 247 5.61 7.77 5.05
N TYR A 248 5.73 6.84 4.12
CA TYR A 248 4.78 6.66 3.03
C TYR A 248 3.39 6.23 3.54
N GLY A 249 2.33 6.91 3.08
CA GLY A 249 0.96 6.68 3.52
C GLY A 249 0.48 5.26 3.27
N GLY A 250 0.81 4.69 2.11
CA GLY A 250 0.48 3.29 1.78
C GLY A 250 1.06 2.28 2.79
N VAL A 251 2.22 2.55 3.43
CA VAL A 251 2.77 1.69 4.49
C VAL A 251 1.93 1.77 5.75
N LEU A 252 1.46 2.97 6.13
CA LEU A 252 0.57 3.12 7.27
C LEU A 252 -0.78 2.44 7.03
N ALA A 253 -1.29 2.48 5.78
CA ALA A 253 -2.49 1.79 5.37
C ALA A 253 -2.33 0.26 5.45
N LEU A 254 -1.23 -0.29 4.94
CA LEU A 254 -0.94 -1.72 5.06
C LEU A 254 -0.77 -2.16 6.53
N LEU A 255 -0.08 -1.36 7.35
CA LEU A 255 0.07 -1.65 8.77
C LEU A 255 -1.29 -1.69 9.49
N ALA A 256 -2.19 -0.75 9.15
CA ALA A 256 -3.55 -0.73 9.68
C ALA A 256 -4.35 -1.97 9.23
N ASP A 257 -4.28 -2.37 7.94
CA ASP A 257 -4.96 -3.56 7.42
C ASP A 257 -4.52 -4.85 8.15
N ILE A 258 -3.20 -5.00 8.40
CA ILE A 258 -2.65 -6.15 9.13
C ILE A 258 -3.27 -6.26 10.54
N VAL A 259 -3.34 -5.17 11.29
CA VAL A 259 -3.88 -5.22 12.66
C VAL A 259 -5.41 -5.30 12.69
N LEU A 260 -6.12 -4.66 11.73
CA LEU A 260 -7.58 -4.74 11.60
C LEU A 260 -8.04 -6.16 11.32
N THR A 261 -7.45 -6.79 10.30
CA THR A 261 -7.71 -8.19 9.97
C THR A 261 -7.28 -9.12 11.11
N GLY A 262 -6.13 -8.82 11.74
CA GLY A 262 -5.63 -9.54 12.90
C GLY A 262 -6.59 -9.49 14.09
N ALA A 263 -7.16 -8.32 14.42
CA ALA A 263 -8.11 -8.19 15.52
C ALA A 263 -9.36 -9.06 15.30
N VAL A 264 -9.91 -9.08 14.07
CA VAL A 264 -11.04 -9.96 13.75
C VAL A 264 -10.62 -11.44 13.84
N SER A 265 -9.42 -11.78 13.37
CA SER A 265 -8.90 -13.16 13.43
C SER A 265 -8.75 -13.70 14.86
N THR A 266 -8.62 -12.82 15.87
CA THR A 266 -8.60 -13.26 17.28
C THR A 266 -9.94 -13.77 17.78
N THR A 267 -11.05 -13.43 17.10
CA THR A 267 -12.43 -13.73 17.54
C THR A 267 -13.05 -14.94 16.83
N VAL A 268 -12.28 -15.62 15.98
CA VAL A 268 -12.75 -16.77 15.20
C VAL A 268 -11.92 -18.02 15.49
N PRO A 269 -12.46 -19.23 15.31
CA PRO A 269 -11.69 -20.46 15.42
C PRO A 269 -10.53 -20.53 14.43
N HIS A 270 -9.52 -21.34 14.74
CA HIS A 270 -8.48 -21.69 13.77
C HIS A 270 -9.09 -22.27 12.47
N GLY A 271 -8.40 -22.13 11.36
CA GLY A 271 -8.91 -22.57 10.06
C GLY A 271 -9.97 -21.66 9.43
N THR A 272 -10.36 -20.56 10.09
CA THR A 272 -11.30 -19.58 9.55
C THR A 272 -10.54 -18.48 8.81
N ILE A 273 -11.02 -18.11 7.62
CA ILE A 273 -10.47 -17.00 6.84
C ILE A 273 -11.17 -15.70 7.21
N CYS A 274 -10.38 -14.68 7.54
CA CYS A 274 -10.82 -13.31 7.68
C CYS A 274 -10.27 -12.51 6.50
N SER A 275 -11.15 -12.01 5.62
CA SER A 275 -10.77 -11.24 4.43
C SER A 275 -11.38 -9.85 4.48
N PRO A 276 -10.58 -8.78 4.45
CA PRO A 276 -11.12 -7.42 4.42
C PRO A 276 -11.82 -7.16 3.08
N LEU A 277 -12.94 -6.42 3.14
CA LEU A 277 -13.72 -5.97 2.00
C LEU A 277 -13.34 -4.54 1.61
N ASP A 278 -12.97 -3.75 2.60
CA ASP A 278 -12.58 -2.37 2.44
C ASP A 278 -11.49 -1.99 3.44
N LEU A 279 -10.88 -0.84 3.19
CA LEU A 279 -9.99 -0.17 4.13
C LEU A 279 -10.19 1.33 3.97
N LYS A 280 -10.42 2.04 5.08
CA LYS A 280 -10.45 3.49 5.13
C LYS A 280 -9.43 3.97 6.12
N VAL A 281 -8.53 4.84 5.68
CA VAL A 281 -7.48 5.41 6.51
C VAL A 281 -7.51 6.92 6.41
N GLN A 282 -7.49 7.60 7.55
CA GLN A 282 -7.30 9.03 7.67
C GLN A 282 -5.90 9.30 8.23
N PHE A 283 -5.12 10.08 7.52
CA PHE A 283 -3.80 10.51 7.96
C PHE A 283 -3.94 11.85 8.69
N VAL A 284 -3.73 11.84 10.00
CA VAL A 284 -4.01 13.03 10.83
C VAL A 284 -2.75 13.83 11.15
N ARG A 285 -1.57 13.22 10.93
CA ARG A 285 -0.28 13.86 11.20
C ARG A 285 0.84 13.23 10.36
N PRO A 286 1.76 14.04 9.79
CA PRO A 286 2.93 13.49 9.11
C PRO A 286 3.85 12.76 10.11
N VAL A 287 4.52 11.72 9.63
CA VAL A 287 5.52 10.95 10.36
C VAL A 287 6.86 11.10 9.64
N TRP A 288 7.91 11.46 10.37
CA TRP A 288 9.26 11.53 9.83
C TRP A 288 9.96 10.18 9.95
N PRO A 289 10.77 9.78 8.94
CA PRO A 289 11.48 8.50 8.94
C PRO A 289 12.80 8.61 9.74
N ASP A 290 12.69 8.93 11.01
CA ASP A 290 13.78 9.25 11.95
C ASP A 290 14.15 8.07 12.86
N GLY A 291 13.51 6.90 12.68
CA GLY A 291 13.74 5.70 13.45
C GLY A 291 12.80 5.52 14.65
N HIS A 292 11.93 6.49 14.94
CA HIS A 292 10.93 6.37 16.00
C HIS A 292 9.97 5.20 15.76
N ARG A 293 9.41 4.67 16.85
CA ARG A 293 8.45 3.59 16.80
C ARG A 293 7.04 4.11 16.61
N LEU A 294 6.34 3.50 15.65
CA LEU A 294 4.90 3.59 15.52
C LEU A 294 4.25 2.34 16.11
N ARG A 295 3.08 2.49 16.73
CA ARG A 295 2.27 1.38 17.22
C ARG A 295 0.89 1.43 16.60
N ALA A 296 0.56 0.43 15.80
CA ALA A 296 -0.81 0.22 15.33
C ALA A 296 -1.53 -0.71 16.29
N THR A 297 -2.74 -0.35 16.69
CA THR A 297 -3.62 -1.18 17.52
C THR A 297 -5.01 -1.16 16.94
N ALA A 298 -5.57 -2.33 16.69
CA ALA A 298 -6.95 -2.50 16.22
C ALA A 298 -7.82 -3.18 17.27
N THR A 299 -9.09 -2.78 17.28
CA THR A 299 -10.13 -3.35 18.14
C THR A 299 -11.35 -3.67 17.30
N VAL A 300 -11.93 -4.85 17.50
CA VAL A 300 -13.20 -5.24 16.89
C VAL A 300 -14.32 -4.38 17.50
N ALA A 301 -15.03 -3.64 16.63
CA ALA A 301 -16.18 -2.82 17.02
C ALA A 301 -17.48 -3.63 17.04
N HIS A 302 -17.62 -4.55 16.08
CA HIS A 302 -18.76 -5.45 15.98
C HIS A 302 -18.35 -6.77 15.35
N ARG A 303 -18.86 -7.88 15.88
CA ARG A 303 -18.65 -9.21 15.33
C ARG A 303 -20.01 -9.89 15.12
N GLY A 304 -20.42 -10.02 13.87
CA GLY A 304 -21.52 -10.85 13.43
C GLY A 304 -21.05 -12.25 13.02
N ARG A 305 -21.97 -13.08 12.49
CA ARG A 305 -21.66 -14.44 12.08
C ARG A 305 -20.76 -14.50 10.83
N ARG A 306 -21.00 -13.64 9.83
CA ARG A 306 -20.30 -13.60 8.54
C ARG A 306 -19.47 -12.35 8.30
N PHE A 307 -19.70 -11.31 9.09
CA PHE A 307 -19.05 -10.02 8.96
C PHE A 307 -18.64 -9.50 10.32
N ALA A 308 -17.52 -8.81 10.34
CA ALA A 308 -17.07 -8.03 11.48
C ALA A 308 -16.62 -6.66 10.99
N THR A 309 -16.66 -5.68 11.90
CA THR A 309 -16.06 -4.37 11.69
C THR A 309 -15.01 -4.12 12.78
N ALA A 310 -13.92 -3.53 12.39
CA ALA A 310 -12.86 -3.15 13.31
C ALA A 310 -12.40 -1.73 13.01
N HIS A 311 -11.85 -1.07 14.03
CA HIS A 311 -11.16 0.20 13.90
C HIS A 311 -9.75 0.08 14.45
N ALA A 312 -8.85 0.88 13.92
CA ALA A 312 -7.45 0.93 14.33
C ALA A 312 -6.97 2.35 14.51
N GLU A 313 -6.01 2.51 15.39
CA GLU A 313 -5.25 3.71 15.59
C GLU A 313 -3.76 3.39 15.43
N VAL A 314 -3.05 4.24 14.69
CA VAL A 314 -1.59 4.23 14.64
C VAL A 314 -1.10 5.42 15.42
N VAL A 315 -0.29 5.19 16.47
CA VAL A 315 0.26 6.24 17.34
C VAL A 315 1.78 6.31 17.23
N GLY A 316 2.31 7.52 17.37
CA GLY A 316 3.74 7.76 17.52
C GLY A 316 4.26 7.44 18.92
N GLU A 317 5.57 7.56 19.14
CA GLU A 317 6.17 7.39 20.49
C GLU A 317 5.66 8.41 21.52
N ASP A 318 5.21 9.57 21.06
CA ASP A 318 4.58 10.60 21.87
C ASP A 318 3.13 10.28 22.31
N GLY A 319 2.63 9.09 21.92
CA GLY A 319 1.28 8.63 22.19
C GLY A 319 0.19 9.33 21.40
N LYS A 320 0.54 10.22 20.45
CA LYS A 320 -0.45 10.94 19.64
C LYS A 320 -0.76 10.17 18.35
N PRO A 321 -2.02 10.19 17.89
CA PRO A 321 -2.41 9.53 16.64
C PRO A 321 -1.73 10.17 15.44
N VAL A 322 -1.32 9.31 14.50
CA VAL A 322 -0.80 9.66 13.18
C VAL A 322 -1.71 9.17 12.07
N ALA A 323 -2.44 8.08 12.30
CA ALA A 323 -3.49 7.60 11.41
C ALA A 323 -4.62 6.92 12.18
N LEU A 324 -5.84 7.05 11.66
CA LEU A 324 -7.03 6.35 12.11
C LEU A 324 -7.54 5.49 10.96
N ALA A 325 -7.98 4.27 11.23
CA ALA A 325 -8.43 3.37 10.19
C ALA A 325 -9.64 2.53 10.61
N MET A 326 -10.41 2.07 9.62
CA MET A 326 -11.49 1.12 9.79
C MET A 326 -11.59 0.17 8.60
N SER A 327 -12.13 -1.02 8.84
CA SER A 327 -12.35 -2.04 7.82
C SER A 327 -13.57 -2.90 8.17
N SER A 328 -14.27 -3.33 7.13
CA SER A 328 -15.25 -4.39 7.16
C SER A 328 -14.60 -5.68 6.71
N VAL A 329 -14.73 -6.74 7.48
CA VAL A 329 -14.06 -8.03 7.26
C VAL A 329 -15.10 -9.12 7.11
N VAL A 330 -15.02 -9.91 6.02
CA VAL A 330 -15.83 -11.11 5.84
C VAL A 330 -15.16 -12.29 6.52
N ILE A 331 -15.97 -13.13 7.16
CA ILE A 331 -15.56 -14.34 7.86
C ILE A 331 -16.02 -15.55 7.04
N VAL A 332 -15.07 -16.37 6.57
CA VAL A 332 -15.32 -17.53 5.72
C VAL A 332 -14.85 -18.79 6.42
N GLU A 333 -15.81 -19.61 6.87
CA GLU A 333 -15.54 -20.88 7.52
C GLU A 333 -15.36 -22.00 6.49
N GLY A 334 -14.55 -23.01 6.82
CA GLY A 334 -14.43 -24.26 6.04
C GLY A 334 -13.69 -24.13 4.71
N ARG A 335 -12.98 -23.03 4.46
CA ARG A 335 -12.13 -22.85 3.28
C ARG A 335 -10.69 -22.51 3.70
N SER A 336 -9.72 -22.90 2.86
CA SER A 336 -8.33 -22.46 2.99
C SER A 336 -8.02 -21.33 2.02
N TRP A 337 -7.02 -20.51 2.34
CA TRP A 337 -6.54 -19.48 1.41
C TRP A 337 -6.14 -20.05 0.05
N ALA A 338 -5.52 -21.25 0.03
CA ALA A 338 -5.18 -21.94 -1.21
C ALA A 338 -6.41 -22.23 -2.08
N SER A 339 -7.54 -22.62 -1.46
CA SER A 339 -8.78 -22.89 -2.21
C SER A 339 -9.43 -21.62 -2.79
N LEU A 340 -9.25 -20.48 -2.16
CA LEU A 340 -9.76 -19.20 -2.67
C LEU A 340 -8.92 -18.70 -3.86
N VAL A 341 -7.60 -18.81 -3.78
CA VAL A 341 -6.69 -18.41 -4.86
C VAL A 341 -6.89 -19.28 -6.10
N VAL A 342 -6.99 -20.59 -5.95
CA VAL A 342 -7.23 -21.53 -7.07
C VAL A 342 -8.58 -21.28 -7.75
N ALA A 343 -9.63 -21.00 -6.99
CA ALA A 343 -10.95 -20.71 -7.55
C ALA A 343 -10.95 -19.42 -8.41
N ASP A 344 -10.16 -18.44 -8.04
CA ASP A 344 -10.05 -17.17 -8.77
C ASP A 344 -9.12 -17.26 -10.01
N HIS A 345 -8.32 -18.34 -10.12
CA HIS A 345 -7.43 -18.62 -11.25
C HIS A 345 -8.03 -19.60 -12.28
N ALA A 346 -9.24 -20.14 -12.05
CA ALA A 346 -9.88 -21.03 -12.99
C ALA A 346 -10.16 -20.29 -14.31
N PRO A 347 -9.75 -20.85 -15.48
CA PRO A 347 -10.06 -20.27 -16.78
C PRO A 347 -11.54 -20.45 -17.06
N GLY A 348 -12.30 -19.42 -16.91
CA GLY A 348 -13.72 -19.46 -17.18
C GLY A 348 -14.38 -18.15 -16.83
N ASP A 349 -14.20 -17.17 -17.71
CA ASP A 349 -15.25 -16.22 -18.00
C ASP A 349 -14.98 -15.64 -19.39
N GLU A 350 -15.97 -15.79 -20.23
CA GLU A 350 -16.02 -15.34 -21.60
C GLU A 350 -15.56 -13.88 -21.70
N ALA A 351 -14.64 -13.64 -22.61
CA ALA A 351 -14.27 -12.29 -23.03
C ALA A 351 -15.56 -11.49 -23.29
N TRP A 352 -15.73 -10.43 -22.53
CA TRP A 352 -16.80 -9.46 -22.78
C TRP A 352 -16.61 -8.94 -24.20
N SER A 353 -17.44 -9.45 -25.14
CA SER A 353 -17.47 -8.96 -26.49
C SER A 353 -18.17 -7.60 -26.49
N GLU A 354 -17.46 -6.58 -26.95
CA GLU A 354 -18.08 -5.28 -27.21
C GLU A 354 -19.33 -5.46 -28.08
N PRO A 355 -20.44 -4.79 -27.75
CA PRO A 355 -21.62 -4.80 -28.61
C PRO A 355 -21.23 -4.18 -29.95
N SER A 356 -21.34 -4.97 -31.05
CA SER A 356 -21.13 -4.49 -32.40
C SER A 356 -21.97 -3.24 -32.66
N THR A 357 -21.30 -2.12 -32.93
CA THR A 357 -21.95 -0.91 -33.44
C THR A 357 -22.58 -1.26 -34.82
N GLY A 358 -23.86 -1.59 -34.80
CA GLY A 358 -24.65 -1.74 -36.01
C GLY A 358 -24.65 -0.43 -36.78
N GLN A 359 -23.98 -0.42 -37.91
CA GLN A 359 -24.19 0.62 -38.92
C GLN A 359 -25.61 0.45 -39.47
N GLY A 360 -26.50 1.33 -39.05
CA GLY A 360 -27.81 1.51 -39.67
C GLY A 360 -27.61 2.22 -41.00
N GLU A 361 -27.71 1.48 -42.10
CA GLU A 361 -27.91 2.08 -43.41
C GLU A 361 -29.25 2.78 -43.48
N ALA A 362 -29.22 4.08 -43.78
CA ALA A 362 -30.38 4.87 -44.14
C ALA A 362 -30.93 4.41 -45.50
N LYS A 363 -32.22 4.15 -45.57
CA LYS A 363 -33.04 4.30 -46.75
C LYS A 363 -34.19 5.23 -46.47
#